data_fe65ed43d6049ab70082d7b3ae96d5a3
#
_entry.id   fe65ed43d6049ab70082d7b3ae96d5a3
#
_cell.length_a   1.000
_cell.length_b   1.000
_cell.length_c   1.000
_cell.angle_alpha   90.00
_cell.angle_beta   90.00
_cell.angle_gamma   90.00
#
_symmetry.space_group_name_H-M   'P 1'
#
loop_
_entity.id
_entity.type
_entity.pdbx_description
1 polymer ?
#
loop_
_entity_poly.entity_id
_entity_poly.type
_entity_poly.pdbx_seq_one_letter_code
_entity_poly.pdbx_strand_id
1 'polypeptide(L)'
;MANFVSPAYDLSNAFPKHIDFRRGGLITAVLALLVTPWNIYNSPVAINYFLGGLGAFLGPLFGIIFVDYYLVRRGRVDIDALYREGPSSPYWYQGGVHRRAVVVFAISAVVAAIVALVPAFKGISPFSWFVGAGLGAVLYWAVARGNVGQYASETQEG
;
A
#
# COMPACT_ATOMS: atom_id res chain seq x y z
N MET A 1 22.63 3.02 7.35
CA MET A 1 22.09 4.36 7.12
C MET A 1 20.83 4.37 6.25
N ALA A 2 20.71 3.51 5.24
CA ALA A 2 19.53 3.46 4.36
C ALA A 2 18.17 3.33 5.09
N ASN A 3 18.10 2.48 6.12
CA ASN A 3 16.85 2.23 6.85
C ASN A 3 16.36 3.38 7.76
N PHE A 4 17.14 4.44 7.88
CA PHE A 4 16.75 5.64 8.63
C PHE A 4 16.35 6.78 7.68
N VAL A 5 17.07 6.91 6.57
CA VAL A 5 16.87 7.99 5.61
C VAL A 5 15.56 7.82 4.84
N SER A 6 15.25 6.58 4.40
CA SER A 6 14.03 6.29 3.65
C SER A 6 12.75 6.65 4.43
N PRO A 7 12.50 6.17 5.65
CA PRO A 7 11.31 6.54 6.40
C PRO A 7 11.20 8.05 6.70
N ALA A 8 12.34 8.75 6.84
CA ALA A 8 12.32 10.19 7.05
C ALA A 8 11.83 10.94 5.79
N TYR A 9 12.27 10.50 4.61
CA TYR A 9 11.75 11.01 3.32
C TYR A 9 10.30 10.64 3.10
N ASP A 10 9.90 9.38 3.40
CA ASP A 10 8.53 8.92 3.24
C ASP A 10 7.55 9.76 4.08
N LEU A 11 7.91 10.05 5.34
CA LEU A 11 7.11 10.92 6.20
C LEU A 11 7.06 12.36 5.70
N SER A 12 8.18 12.91 5.21
CA SER A 12 8.20 14.28 4.68
C SER A 12 7.41 14.39 3.37
N ASN A 13 7.41 13.37 2.54
CA ASN A 13 6.62 13.33 1.32
C ASN A 13 5.12 13.12 1.58
N ALA A 14 4.78 12.31 2.59
CA ALA A 14 3.39 12.07 2.98
C ALA A 14 2.73 13.32 3.60
N PHE A 15 3.50 14.13 4.34
CA PHE A 15 3.00 15.29 5.05
C PHE A 15 3.86 16.54 4.83
N PRO A 16 4.03 17.02 3.58
CA PRO A 16 5.01 18.06 3.23
C PRO A 16 4.77 19.40 3.93
N LYS A 17 3.51 19.69 4.33
CA LYS A 17 3.15 20.93 5.03
C LYS A 17 3.52 20.93 6.51
N HIS A 18 3.76 19.77 7.13
CA HIS A 18 3.92 19.64 8.58
C HIS A 18 5.24 18.97 8.99
N ILE A 19 5.79 18.11 8.14
CA ILE A 19 6.96 17.29 8.43
C ILE A 19 8.04 17.57 7.40
N ASP A 20 9.13 18.19 7.85
CA ASP A 20 10.37 18.28 7.09
C ASP A 20 11.24 17.03 7.33
N PHE A 21 12.32 16.87 6.58
CA PHE A 21 13.23 15.72 6.70
C PHE A 21 13.77 15.53 8.13
N ARG A 22 14.08 16.62 8.85
CA ARG A 22 14.60 16.56 10.22
C ARG A 22 13.56 16.04 11.20
N ARG A 23 12.32 16.54 11.09
CA ARG A 23 11.18 16.05 11.91
C ARG A 23 10.84 14.62 11.55
N GLY A 24 10.81 14.26 10.28
CA GLY A 24 10.62 12.90 9.80
C GLY A 24 11.67 11.94 10.39
N GLY A 25 12.93 12.34 10.39
CA GLY A 25 14.03 11.58 11.00
C GLY A 25 13.87 11.41 12.51
N LEU A 26 13.48 12.48 13.22
CA LEU A 26 13.26 12.41 14.67
C LEU A 26 12.06 11.51 15.02
N ILE A 27 10.96 11.61 14.29
CA ILE A 27 9.80 10.74 14.44
C ILE A 27 10.20 9.27 14.20
N THR A 28 10.94 9.00 13.13
CA THR A 28 11.43 7.65 12.81
C THR A 28 12.32 7.10 13.93
N ALA A 29 13.21 7.92 14.48
CA ALA A 29 14.08 7.51 15.59
C ALA A 29 13.27 7.17 16.85
N VAL A 30 12.31 8.00 17.22
CA VAL A 30 11.43 7.76 18.36
C VAL A 30 10.59 6.50 18.14
N LEU A 31 9.99 6.33 16.96
CA LEU A 31 9.23 5.12 16.63
C LEU A 31 10.10 3.86 16.66
N ALA A 32 11.33 3.93 16.16
CA ALA A 32 12.27 2.81 16.22
C ALA A 32 12.60 2.40 17.67
N LEU A 33 12.72 3.36 18.59
CA LEU A 33 12.92 3.07 20.02
C LEU A 33 11.66 2.46 20.65
N LEU A 34 10.47 2.96 20.31
CA LEU A 34 9.21 2.46 20.85
C LEU A 34 8.86 1.04 20.37
N VAL A 35 9.21 0.71 19.12
CA VAL A 35 9.00 -0.63 18.56
C VAL A 35 9.92 -1.67 19.21
N THR A 36 11.00 -1.23 19.89
CA THR A 36 11.95 -2.11 20.60
C THR A 36 12.35 -3.34 19.77
N PRO A 37 13.01 -3.15 18.60
CA PRO A 37 13.27 -4.23 17.65
C PRO A 37 14.08 -5.37 18.25
N TRP A 38 14.92 -5.10 19.26
CA TRP A 38 15.67 -6.13 19.98
C TRP A 38 14.77 -7.14 20.72
N ASN A 39 13.58 -6.72 21.19
CA ASN A 39 12.63 -7.63 21.82
C ASN A 39 11.93 -8.51 20.77
N ILE A 40 11.64 -7.95 19.59
CA ILE A 40 11.07 -8.69 18.48
C ILE A 40 12.04 -9.77 17.99
N TYR A 41 13.33 -9.42 17.82
CA TYR A 41 14.37 -10.35 17.36
C TYR A 41 14.65 -11.48 18.33
N ASN A 42 14.45 -11.28 19.62
CA ASN A 42 14.66 -12.32 20.64
C ASN A 42 13.50 -13.34 20.74
N SER A 43 12.39 -13.10 20.05
CA SER A 43 11.24 -13.99 20.07
C SER A 43 10.88 -14.46 18.66
N PRO A 44 11.09 -15.76 18.33
CA PRO A 44 10.66 -16.31 17.03
C PRO A 44 9.16 -16.13 16.76
N VAL A 45 8.35 -16.17 17.82
CA VAL A 45 6.92 -15.94 17.75
C VAL A 45 6.63 -14.50 17.34
N ALA A 46 7.26 -13.52 17.98
CA ALA A 46 7.08 -12.10 17.66
C ALA A 46 7.54 -11.78 16.23
N ILE A 47 8.66 -12.36 15.78
CA ILE A 47 9.14 -12.23 14.39
C ILE A 47 8.09 -12.74 13.40
N ASN A 48 7.54 -13.93 13.63
CA ASN A 48 6.56 -14.52 12.72
C ASN A 48 5.27 -13.69 12.65
N TYR A 49 4.77 -13.19 13.78
CA TYR A 49 3.62 -12.30 13.79
C TYR A 49 3.89 -10.96 13.11
N PHE A 50 5.08 -10.39 13.33
CA PHE A 50 5.48 -9.13 12.71
C PHE A 50 5.60 -9.26 11.19
N LEU A 51 6.34 -10.27 10.72
CA LEU A 51 6.52 -10.52 9.28
C LEU A 51 5.22 -10.94 8.61
N GLY A 52 4.42 -11.79 9.27
CA GLY A 52 3.10 -12.19 8.78
C GLY A 52 2.15 -11.01 8.67
N GLY A 53 2.14 -10.12 9.67
CA GLY A 53 1.38 -8.87 9.66
C GLY A 53 1.79 -7.94 8.51
N LEU A 54 3.09 -7.71 8.32
CA LEU A 54 3.60 -6.92 7.19
C LEU A 54 3.20 -7.55 5.85
N GLY A 55 3.35 -8.87 5.70
CA GLY A 55 2.94 -9.59 4.50
C GLY A 55 1.46 -9.44 4.19
N ALA A 56 0.61 -9.46 5.24
CA ALA A 56 -0.83 -9.29 5.12
C ALA A 56 -1.23 -7.91 4.55
N PHE A 57 -0.45 -6.87 4.78
CA PHE A 57 -0.67 -5.55 4.20
C PHE A 57 -0.05 -5.40 2.80
N LEU A 58 1.15 -5.91 2.60
CA LEU A 58 1.85 -5.75 1.33
C LEU A 58 1.23 -6.57 0.19
N GLY A 59 0.67 -7.75 0.49
CA GLY A 59 0.01 -8.59 -0.51
C GLY A 59 -1.15 -7.88 -1.22
N PRO A 60 -2.17 -7.42 -0.49
CA PRO A 60 -3.29 -6.67 -1.06
C PRO A 60 -2.86 -5.44 -1.85
N LEU A 61 -1.89 -4.69 -1.32
CA LEU A 61 -1.35 -3.50 -1.99
C LEU A 61 -0.74 -3.87 -3.34
N PHE A 62 0.09 -4.92 -3.38
CA PHE A 62 0.66 -5.43 -4.62
C PHE A 62 -0.43 -5.83 -5.63
N GLY A 63 -1.45 -6.59 -5.19
CA GLY A 63 -2.53 -7.04 -6.07
C GLY A 63 -3.30 -5.88 -6.69
N ILE A 64 -3.61 -4.85 -5.91
CA ILE A 64 -4.31 -3.64 -6.39
C ILE A 64 -3.43 -2.88 -7.40
N ILE A 65 -2.17 -2.61 -7.07
CA ILE A 65 -1.24 -1.88 -7.95
C ILE A 65 -1.03 -2.65 -9.26
N PHE A 66 -0.86 -3.97 -9.18
CA PHE A 66 -0.67 -4.82 -10.35
C PHE A 66 -1.86 -4.73 -11.30
N VAL A 67 -3.07 -4.87 -10.79
CA VAL A 67 -4.30 -4.79 -11.61
C VAL A 67 -4.51 -3.37 -12.13
N ASP A 68 -4.30 -2.34 -11.31
CA ASP A 68 -4.44 -0.96 -11.74
C ASP A 68 -3.51 -0.67 -12.93
N TYR A 69 -2.23 -1.03 -12.79
CA TYR A 69 -1.24 -0.76 -13.81
C TYR A 69 -1.44 -1.56 -15.10
N TYR A 70 -1.59 -2.90 -14.98
CA TYR A 70 -1.62 -3.76 -16.18
C TYR A 70 -3.00 -3.90 -16.81
N LEU A 71 -4.07 -3.97 -16.01
CA LEU A 71 -5.41 -4.25 -16.53
C LEU A 71 -6.26 -3.00 -16.71
N VAL A 72 -6.20 -2.04 -15.77
CA VAL A 72 -7.01 -0.83 -15.83
C VAL A 72 -6.35 0.22 -16.73
N ARG A 73 -5.08 0.53 -16.48
CA ARG A 73 -4.30 1.56 -17.21
C ARG A 73 -3.58 1.01 -18.43
N ARG A 74 -3.49 -0.33 -18.57
CA ARG A 74 -2.79 -1.00 -19.68
C ARG A 74 -1.34 -0.56 -19.85
N GLY A 75 -0.63 -0.34 -18.75
CA GLY A 75 0.76 0.11 -18.73
C GLY A 75 0.98 1.58 -19.09
N ARG A 76 -0.08 2.37 -19.23
CA ARG A 76 0.02 3.80 -19.55
C ARG A 76 -0.13 4.62 -18.28
N VAL A 77 0.86 5.47 -18.02
CA VAL A 77 0.87 6.41 -16.90
C VAL A 77 1.21 7.78 -17.48
N ASP A 78 0.35 8.74 -17.28
CA ASP A 78 0.62 10.14 -17.62
C ASP A 78 1.53 10.73 -16.54
N ILE A 79 2.81 10.87 -16.90
CA ILE A 79 3.86 11.36 -15.99
C ILE A 79 3.62 12.83 -15.63
N ASP A 80 3.18 13.64 -16.59
CA ASP A 80 2.95 15.07 -16.38
C ASP A 80 1.75 15.29 -15.43
N ALA A 81 0.71 14.47 -15.55
CA ALA A 81 -0.44 14.52 -14.67
C ALA A 81 -0.13 14.07 -13.24
N LEU A 82 0.88 13.23 -13.01
CA LEU A 82 1.32 12.85 -11.65
C LEU A 82 1.87 14.05 -10.85
N TYR A 83 2.45 15.04 -11.53
CA TYR A 83 3.00 16.24 -10.89
C TYR A 83 2.01 17.40 -10.84
N ARG A 84 0.81 17.26 -11.39
CA ARG A 84 -0.24 18.27 -11.31
C ARG A 84 -1.02 18.12 -10.01
N GLU A 85 -1.02 19.16 -9.20
CA GLU A 85 -1.84 19.21 -7.99
C GLU A 85 -3.25 19.72 -8.28
N GLY A 86 -4.25 19.15 -7.58
CA GLY A 86 -5.61 19.64 -7.60
C GLY A 86 -6.57 18.90 -8.53
N PRO A 87 -7.83 19.37 -8.61
CA PRO A 87 -8.93 18.68 -9.31
C PRO A 87 -8.75 18.53 -10.82
N SER A 88 -7.81 19.24 -11.41
CA SER A 88 -7.48 19.15 -12.85
C SER A 88 -6.65 17.91 -13.20
N SER A 89 -6.08 17.22 -12.19
CA SER A 89 -5.34 15.98 -12.42
C SER A 89 -6.27 14.76 -12.37
N PRO A 90 -6.19 13.82 -13.34
CA PRO A 90 -6.91 12.56 -13.29
C PRO A 90 -6.53 11.69 -12.08
N TYR A 91 -5.38 11.97 -11.45
CA TYR A 91 -4.90 11.29 -10.25
C TYR A 91 -5.39 11.93 -8.94
N TRP A 92 -6.11 13.05 -9.01
CA TRP A 92 -6.66 13.70 -7.81
C TRP A 92 -7.80 12.90 -7.17
N TYR A 93 -8.49 12.08 -7.92
CA TYR A 93 -9.63 11.25 -7.48
C TYR A 93 -10.65 12.05 -6.65
N GLN A 94 -10.90 11.60 -5.43
CA GLN A 94 -11.85 12.22 -4.50
C GLN A 94 -11.08 12.91 -3.37
N GLY A 95 -10.52 14.11 -3.65
CA GLY A 95 -9.74 14.88 -2.69
C GLY A 95 -8.38 14.24 -2.35
N GLY A 96 -7.69 13.70 -3.35
CA GLY A 96 -6.37 13.06 -3.20
C GLY A 96 -6.42 11.59 -2.76
N VAL A 97 -7.62 10.99 -2.58
CA VAL A 97 -7.77 9.61 -2.11
C VAL A 97 -8.61 8.78 -3.08
N HIS A 98 -8.06 7.67 -3.53
CA HIS A 98 -8.80 6.69 -4.34
C HIS A 98 -9.64 5.76 -3.44
N ARG A 99 -10.82 6.23 -3.00
CA ARG A 99 -11.67 5.54 -2.00
C ARG A 99 -11.96 4.08 -2.32
N ARG A 100 -12.19 3.75 -3.60
CA ARG A 100 -12.45 2.36 -4.03
C ARG A 100 -11.24 1.46 -3.75
N ALA A 101 -10.02 1.93 -4.07
CA ALA A 101 -8.80 1.20 -3.79
C ALA A 101 -8.58 1.01 -2.27
N VAL A 102 -8.85 2.05 -1.47
CA VAL A 102 -8.74 2.00 0.00
C VAL A 102 -9.68 0.97 0.60
N VAL A 103 -10.95 0.93 0.16
CA VAL A 103 -11.93 -0.05 0.65
C VAL A 103 -11.52 -1.47 0.28
N VAL A 104 -11.13 -1.71 -0.98
CA VAL A 104 -10.63 -3.02 -1.43
C VAL A 104 -9.38 -3.43 -0.64
N PHE A 105 -8.46 -2.50 -0.44
CA PHE A 105 -7.27 -2.73 0.37
C PHE A 105 -7.63 -3.14 1.80
N ALA A 106 -8.51 -2.38 2.47
CA ALA A 106 -8.92 -2.67 3.84
C ALA A 106 -9.54 -4.07 3.98
N ILE A 107 -10.47 -4.43 3.09
CA ILE A 107 -11.10 -5.76 3.10
C ILE A 107 -10.05 -6.86 2.89
N SER A 108 -9.22 -6.72 1.87
CA SER A 108 -8.21 -7.72 1.53
C SER A 108 -7.13 -7.86 2.61
N ALA A 109 -6.72 -6.74 3.22
CA ALA A 109 -5.74 -6.73 4.30
C ALA A 109 -6.29 -7.40 5.58
N VAL A 110 -7.57 -7.16 5.92
CA VAL A 110 -8.21 -7.82 7.06
C VAL A 110 -8.26 -9.32 6.84
N VAL A 111 -8.69 -9.79 5.67
CA VAL A 111 -8.73 -11.22 5.35
C VAL A 111 -7.33 -11.84 5.39
N ALA A 112 -6.33 -11.18 4.77
CA ALA A 112 -4.95 -11.64 4.80
C ALA A 112 -4.38 -11.68 6.23
N ALA A 113 -4.69 -10.68 7.06
CA ALA A 113 -4.28 -10.64 8.47
C ALA A 113 -4.92 -11.77 9.28
N ILE A 114 -6.20 -12.08 9.05
CA ILE A 114 -6.86 -13.23 9.67
C ILE A 114 -6.14 -14.54 9.30
N VAL A 115 -5.84 -14.74 8.01
CA VAL A 115 -5.10 -15.92 7.54
C VAL A 115 -3.69 -15.99 8.13
N ALA A 116 -3.00 -14.84 8.25
CA ALA A 116 -1.64 -14.77 8.77
C ALA A 116 -1.55 -15.03 10.28
N LEU A 117 -2.50 -14.48 11.05
CA LEU A 117 -2.36 -14.34 12.49
C LEU A 117 -3.24 -15.29 13.31
N VAL A 118 -4.33 -15.80 12.74
CA VAL A 118 -5.24 -16.68 13.48
C VAL A 118 -4.72 -18.12 13.45
N PRO A 119 -4.54 -18.78 14.62
CA PRO A 119 -3.97 -20.12 14.71
C PRO A 119 -4.71 -21.21 13.93
N ALA A 120 -6.03 -21.03 13.69
CA ALA A 120 -6.84 -21.95 12.90
C ALA A 120 -6.33 -22.07 11.45
N PHE A 121 -5.66 -21.07 10.92
CA PHE A 121 -5.12 -21.04 9.56
C PHE A 121 -3.61 -21.33 9.48
N LYS A 122 -3.01 -21.90 10.54
CA LYS A 122 -1.56 -22.13 10.62
C LYS A 122 -0.99 -22.88 9.41
N GLY A 123 -1.75 -23.78 8.79
CA GLY A 123 -1.33 -24.53 7.60
C GLY A 123 -1.20 -23.68 6.34
N ILE A 124 -1.96 -22.60 6.23
CA ILE A 124 -1.97 -21.70 5.07
C ILE A 124 -1.40 -20.31 5.37
N SER A 125 -1.10 -20.02 6.63
CA SER A 125 -0.56 -18.71 7.05
C SER A 125 0.72 -18.29 6.31
N PRO A 126 1.65 -19.17 5.89
CA PRO A 126 2.79 -18.80 5.08
C PRO A 126 2.40 -18.24 3.70
N PHE A 127 1.20 -18.54 3.23
CA PHE A 127 0.66 -18.09 1.95
C PHE A 127 -0.26 -16.86 2.07
N SER A 128 -0.38 -16.27 3.27
CA SER A 128 -1.26 -15.13 3.54
C SER A 128 -1.01 -13.94 2.60
N TRP A 129 0.24 -13.71 2.21
CA TRP A 129 0.60 -12.70 1.23
C TRP A 129 -0.08 -12.94 -0.13
N PHE A 130 -0.02 -14.19 -0.63
CA PHE A 130 -0.65 -14.57 -1.91
C PHE A 130 -2.17 -14.49 -1.84
N VAL A 131 -2.76 -14.88 -0.71
CA VAL A 131 -4.21 -14.73 -0.47
C VAL A 131 -4.60 -13.26 -0.52
N GLY A 132 -3.85 -12.41 0.17
CA GLY A 132 -4.06 -10.96 0.15
C GLY A 132 -3.90 -10.34 -1.23
N ALA A 133 -2.84 -10.72 -1.96
CA ALA A 133 -2.57 -10.23 -3.31
C ALA A 133 -3.65 -10.66 -4.30
N GLY A 134 -4.04 -11.94 -4.28
CA GLY A 134 -5.09 -12.47 -5.13
C GLY A 134 -6.45 -11.83 -4.85
N LEU A 135 -6.82 -11.71 -3.58
CA LEU A 135 -8.08 -11.08 -3.19
C LEU A 135 -8.10 -9.58 -3.56
N GLY A 136 -7.02 -8.85 -3.28
CA GLY A 136 -6.86 -7.45 -3.66
C GLY A 136 -6.98 -7.26 -5.17
N ALA A 137 -6.32 -8.13 -5.95
CA ALA A 137 -6.38 -8.10 -7.40
C ALA A 137 -7.81 -8.34 -7.93
N VAL A 138 -8.47 -9.41 -7.47
CA VAL A 138 -9.82 -9.78 -7.93
C VAL A 138 -10.86 -8.73 -7.55
N LEU A 139 -10.87 -8.29 -6.30
CA LEU A 139 -11.82 -7.27 -5.83
C LEU A 139 -11.59 -5.93 -6.52
N TYR A 140 -10.33 -5.52 -6.68
CA TYR A 140 -10.03 -4.27 -7.36
C TYR A 140 -10.43 -4.32 -8.83
N TRP A 141 -10.14 -5.40 -9.54
CA TRP A 141 -10.57 -5.57 -10.91
C TRP A 141 -12.10 -5.53 -11.04
N ALA A 142 -12.83 -6.22 -10.16
CA ALA A 142 -14.29 -6.24 -10.17
C ALA A 142 -14.89 -4.82 -10.02
N VAL A 143 -14.27 -3.97 -9.19
CA VAL A 143 -14.74 -2.59 -8.95
C VAL A 143 -14.24 -1.62 -10.02
N ALA A 144 -13.06 -1.86 -10.61
CA ALA A 144 -12.43 -0.97 -11.58
C ALA A 144 -12.82 -1.24 -13.03
N ARG A 145 -13.29 -2.46 -13.36
CA ARG A 145 -13.63 -2.86 -14.73
C ARG A 145 -14.63 -1.94 -15.45
N GLY A 146 -15.50 -1.26 -14.71
CA GLY A 146 -16.45 -0.29 -15.26
C GLY A 146 -15.78 1.02 -15.75
N ASN A 147 -14.55 1.28 -15.36
CA ASN A 147 -13.80 2.48 -15.69
C ASN A 147 -12.60 2.16 -16.64
N VAL A 148 -12.49 0.91 -17.09
CA VAL A 148 -11.47 0.49 -18.06
C VAL A 148 -11.76 1.18 -19.40
N GLY A 149 -11.10 2.27 -19.68
CA GLY A 149 -11.29 3.05 -20.92
C GLY A 149 -11.45 4.55 -20.68
N GLN A 150 -11.93 4.98 -19.54
CA GLN A 150 -11.98 6.41 -19.20
C GLN A 150 -10.57 7.00 -19.11
N TYR A 151 -9.64 6.26 -18.53
CA TYR A 151 -8.22 6.67 -18.44
C TYR A 151 -7.46 6.55 -19.77
N ALA A 152 -7.97 5.76 -20.74
CA ALA A 152 -7.33 5.59 -22.04
C ALA A 152 -7.72 6.69 -23.05
N SER A 153 -8.88 7.31 -22.89
CA SER A 153 -9.34 8.39 -23.75
C SER A 153 -8.76 9.74 -23.38
N GLU A 154 -8.53 9.99 -22.09
CA GLU A 154 -7.94 11.24 -21.61
C GLU A 154 -6.47 11.43 -22.02
N THR A 155 -5.74 10.33 -22.32
CA THR A 155 -4.34 10.36 -22.77
C THR A 155 -4.18 10.59 -24.28
N GLN A 156 -5.27 10.65 -25.06
CA GLN A 156 -5.22 10.87 -26.52
C GLN A 156 -5.50 12.32 -26.91
N GLU A 157 -5.96 13.16 -26.01
CA GLU A 157 -6.33 14.56 -26.28
C GLU A 157 -5.29 15.57 -25.75
N GLY A 158 -4.15 15.15 -25.23
CA GLY A 158 -3.03 15.98 -24.80
C GLY A 158 -1.77 15.70 -25.58
#